data_94b01f00baf33bc3dd508edd6a77bd17
#
_entry.id   94b01f00baf33bc3dd508edd6a77bd17
#
_cell.length_a   1.000
_cell.length_b   1.000
_cell.length_c   1.000
_cell.angle_alpha   90.00
_cell.angle_beta   90.00
_cell.angle_gamma   90.00
#
_symmetry.space_group_name_H-M   'P 1'
#
loop_
_entity.id
_entity.type
_entity.pdbx_description
1 polymer ?
#
loop_
_entity_poly.entity_id
_entity_poly.type
_entity_poly.pdbx_seq_one_letter_code
_entity_poly.pdbx_strand_id
1 'polypeptide(L)'
;MPPKESEPAGVRFAVPRLACDSHMHVFGAPNRYPGATVRSYTPKEASLASWRKVAHAIGLERVVVVQPSAYGTDNRCLVDALREIGPLGRGIAQIDASTSDTALRSLHVAGVRGVRLNAKSARVRDAEALRSLLKDTALRIGRFGWHIEIYAELALVGELAATIRDAPVPVVLDHMGGARVGDTTDTLRPLLDLLANGQCWLKLSGADRVSRQEMGFEDVIPIAKALVKANPDQVVWGTDWPHTAAHGGTPRTDAPPIAFRSVDHSALLSCLAGAAADEPTFGRILAANPARLYGF
;
A
#
# COMPACT_ATOMS: atom_id res chain seq x y z
N MET A 1 9.01 -19.94 -29.91
CA MET A 1 8.03 -18.92 -29.51
C MET A 1 7.91 -18.96 -27.99
N PRO A 2 8.11 -17.87 -27.26
CA PRO A 2 7.77 -17.85 -25.86
C PRO A 2 6.26 -18.07 -25.73
N PRO A 3 5.75 -18.69 -24.63
CA PRO A 3 4.33 -18.89 -24.43
C PRO A 3 3.63 -17.52 -24.41
N LYS A 4 2.49 -17.41 -25.10
CA LYS A 4 1.61 -16.25 -25.00
C LYS A 4 1.24 -16.08 -23.52
N GLU A 5 1.64 -14.94 -22.95
CA GLU A 5 1.23 -14.52 -21.62
C GLU A 5 -0.31 -14.52 -21.59
N SER A 6 -0.89 -15.16 -20.59
CA SER A 6 -2.34 -15.17 -20.38
C SER A 6 -2.75 -13.75 -19.99
N GLU A 7 -3.36 -13.02 -20.92
CA GLU A 7 -3.98 -11.74 -20.60
C GLU A 7 -5.10 -11.96 -19.57
N PRO A 8 -5.11 -11.20 -18.46
CA PRO A 8 -6.19 -11.32 -17.51
C PRO A 8 -7.52 -10.96 -18.18
N ALA A 9 -8.51 -11.85 -18.07
CA ALA A 9 -9.80 -11.69 -18.71
C ALA A 9 -10.45 -10.35 -18.35
N GLY A 10 -10.83 -9.55 -19.35
CA GLY A 10 -11.61 -8.32 -19.17
C GLY A 10 -10.82 -7.04 -18.88
N VAL A 11 -9.50 -7.08 -18.79
CA VAL A 11 -8.68 -5.86 -18.64
C VAL A 11 -8.47 -5.19 -19.99
N ARG A 12 -8.75 -3.88 -20.06
CA ARG A 12 -8.70 -3.09 -21.31
C ARG A 12 -7.31 -2.99 -21.94
N PHE A 13 -6.26 -2.99 -21.12
CA PHE A 13 -4.87 -2.81 -21.54
C PHE A 13 -4.01 -4.02 -21.15
N ALA A 14 -2.96 -4.29 -21.91
CA ALA A 14 -2.00 -5.33 -21.58
C ALA A 14 -1.21 -4.98 -20.31
N VAL A 15 -1.04 -5.96 -19.42
CA VAL A 15 -0.21 -5.78 -18.22
C VAL A 15 1.26 -5.74 -18.66
N PRO A 16 2.01 -4.67 -18.35
CA PRO A 16 3.38 -4.52 -18.81
C PRO A 16 4.32 -5.50 -18.11
N ARG A 17 5.45 -5.81 -18.73
CA ARG A 17 6.54 -6.50 -18.04
C ARG A 17 6.97 -5.73 -16.80
N LEU A 18 7.39 -6.47 -15.77
CA LEU A 18 7.80 -5.92 -14.49
C LEU A 18 6.71 -5.12 -13.77
N ALA A 19 5.43 -5.41 -14.08
CA ALA A 19 4.30 -4.87 -13.34
C ALA A 19 4.41 -5.25 -11.85
N CYS A 20 4.08 -4.30 -10.99
CA CYS A 20 4.29 -4.36 -9.56
C CYS A 20 2.97 -4.33 -8.79
N ASP A 21 2.79 -5.27 -7.87
CA ASP A 21 1.87 -5.12 -6.76
C ASP A 21 2.52 -4.24 -5.70
N SER A 22 2.16 -2.97 -5.63
CA SER A 22 2.78 -2.03 -4.69
C SER A 22 2.19 -2.09 -3.28
N HIS A 23 1.27 -3.01 -3.00
CA HIS A 23 0.68 -3.15 -1.66
C HIS A 23 0.08 -4.54 -1.44
N MET A 24 0.80 -5.40 -0.73
CA MET A 24 0.26 -6.66 -0.25
C MET A 24 0.87 -7.03 1.12
N HIS A 25 0.24 -7.97 1.82
CA HIS A 25 0.67 -8.44 3.13
C HIS A 25 0.93 -9.93 3.12
N VAL A 26 1.96 -10.39 3.84
CA VAL A 26 2.20 -11.81 4.13
C VAL A 26 1.87 -12.08 5.59
N PHE A 27 1.10 -13.14 5.84
CA PHE A 27 0.85 -13.68 7.17
C PHE A 27 1.38 -15.11 7.23
N GLY A 28 2.48 -15.29 7.93
CA GLY A 28 3.11 -16.60 8.09
C GLY A 28 2.45 -17.44 9.18
N ALA A 29 2.93 -18.69 9.32
CA ALA A 29 2.43 -19.62 10.32
C ALA A 29 2.54 -19.05 11.74
N PRO A 30 1.48 -19.06 12.56
CA PRO A 30 1.44 -18.38 13.87
C PRO A 30 2.50 -18.87 14.87
N ASN A 31 2.93 -20.12 14.78
CA ASN A 31 4.00 -20.67 15.62
C ASN A 31 5.38 -20.10 15.30
N ARG A 32 5.60 -19.63 14.07
CA ARG A 32 6.86 -19.00 13.63
C ARG A 32 6.78 -17.47 13.74
N TYR A 33 5.63 -16.90 13.44
CA TYR A 33 5.39 -15.45 13.43
C TYR A 33 4.18 -15.13 14.31
N PRO A 34 4.34 -15.11 15.63
CA PRO A 34 3.27 -14.72 16.52
C PRO A 34 2.89 -13.25 16.27
N GLY A 35 1.61 -12.94 16.33
CA GLY A 35 1.15 -11.57 16.26
C GLY A 35 1.67 -10.72 17.45
N ALA A 36 1.66 -9.41 17.30
CA ALA A 36 1.93 -8.50 18.41
C ALA A 36 1.00 -8.81 19.59
N THR A 37 1.51 -8.70 20.82
CA THR A 37 0.72 -8.98 22.04
C THR A 37 -0.57 -8.17 22.07
N VAL A 38 -0.48 -6.89 21.73
CA VAL A 38 -1.64 -5.99 21.59
C VAL A 38 -1.87 -5.70 20.12
N ARG A 39 -3.02 -6.11 19.60
CA ARG A 39 -3.37 -5.97 18.16
C ARG A 39 -4.89 -5.80 17.97
N SER A 40 -5.28 -5.26 16.82
CA SER A 40 -6.71 -5.05 16.50
C SER A 40 -7.39 -6.31 15.96
N TYR A 41 -6.62 -7.27 15.45
CA TYR A 41 -7.11 -8.51 14.86
C TYR A 41 -6.04 -9.59 14.85
N THR A 42 -6.48 -10.85 14.75
CA THR A 42 -5.61 -12.00 14.54
C THR A 42 -5.84 -12.54 13.12
N PRO A 43 -4.87 -12.42 12.21
CA PRO A 43 -5.03 -12.88 10.84
C PRO A 43 -4.90 -14.41 10.77
N LYS A 44 -5.55 -15.00 9.76
CA LYS A 44 -5.22 -16.35 9.28
C LYS A 44 -3.89 -16.30 8.50
N GLU A 45 -3.30 -17.46 8.27
CA GLU A 45 -2.14 -17.57 7.40
C GLU A 45 -2.47 -17.17 5.96
N ALA A 46 -1.62 -16.38 5.36
CA ALA A 46 -1.65 -15.98 3.95
C ALA A 46 -0.21 -15.95 3.43
N SER A 47 0.20 -17.07 2.84
CA SER A 47 1.59 -17.30 2.45
C SER A 47 1.97 -16.60 1.15
N LEU A 48 3.26 -16.33 0.97
CA LEU A 48 3.81 -15.80 -0.28
C LEU A 48 3.47 -16.70 -1.48
N ALA A 49 3.45 -18.02 -1.30
CA ALA A 49 3.06 -18.97 -2.34
C ALA A 49 1.61 -18.78 -2.81
N SER A 50 0.71 -18.39 -1.91
CA SER A 50 -0.68 -18.09 -2.26
C SER A 50 -0.79 -16.77 -3.04
N TRP A 51 -0.02 -15.74 -2.66
CA TRP A 51 0.06 -14.49 -3.41
C TRP A 51 0.63 -14.72 -4.83
N ARG A 52 1.68 -15.55 -4.98
CA ARG A 52 2.27 -15.86 -6.30
C ARG A 52 1.25 -16.41 -7.30
N LYS A 53 0.26 -17.18 -6.85
CA LYS A 53 -0.83 -17.67 -7.72
C LYS A 53 -1.67 -16.52 -8.25
N VAL A 54 -1.98 -15.56 -7.38
CA VAL A 54 -2.72 -14.34 -7.77
C VAL A 54 -1.88 -13.51 -8.73
N ALA A 55 -0.63 -13.23 -8.38
CA ALA A 55 0.29 -12.45 -9.21
C ALA A 55 0.44 -13.03 -10.62
N HIS A 56 0.65 -14.35 -10.72
CA HIS A 56 0.75 -15.04 -12.00
C HIS A 56 -0.55 -14.92 -12.83
N ALA A 57 -1.71 -15.05 -12.18
CA ALA A 57 -3.01 -14.98 -12.87
C ALA A 57 -3.30 -13.62 -13.48
N ILE A 58 -2.73 -12.54 -12.93
CA ILE A 58 -2.95 -11.16 -13.39
C ILE A 58 -1.68 -10.49 -13.94
N GLY A 59 -0.61 -11.26 -14.19
CA GLY A 59 0.59 -10.79 -14.88
C GLY A 59 1.53 -9.91 -14.07
N LEU A 60 1.57 -10.02 -12.73
CA LEU A 60 2.48 -9.25 -11.88
C LEU A 60 3.80 -9.98 -11.65
N GLU A 61 4.92 -9.27 -11.74
CA GLU A 61 6.26 -9.81 -11.56
C GLU A 61 6.97 -9.25 -10.33
N ARG A 62 6.74 -7.96 -9.98
CA ARG A 62 7.32 -7.28 -8.82
C ARG A 62 6.31 -7.14 -7.69
N VAL A 63 6.83 -6.97 -6.47
CA VAL A 63 5.97 -6.81 -5.30
C VAL A 63 6.58 -5.92 -4.24
N VAL A 64 5.72 -5.15 -3.57
CA VAL A 64 6.04 -4.46 -2.32
C VAL A 64 5.26 -5.10 -1.19
N VAL A 65 5.99 -5.79 -0.32
CA VAL A 65 5.43 -6.42 0.87
C VAL A 65 5.34 -5.37 1.97
N VAL A 66 4.12 -5.09 2.42
CA VAL A 66 3.87 -4.10 3.47
C VAL A 66 3.66 -4.80 4.81
N GLN A 67 4.34 -4.35 5.84
CA GLN A 67 4.19 -4.89 7.20
C GLN A 67 2.74 -4.71 7.68
N PRO A 68 2.04 -5.80 8.04
CA PRO A 68 0.69 -5.69 8.56
C PRO A 68 0.71 -5.26 10.04
N SER A 69 -0.27 -4.46 10.45
CA SER A 69 -0.38 -3.95 11.82
C SER A 69 -0.50 -5.05 12.89
N ALA A 70 -0.97 -6.24 12.51
CA ALA A 70 -1.06 -7.39 13.41
C ALA A 70 0.28 -7.88 13.95
N TYR A 71 1.39 -7.58 13.28
CA TYR A 71 2.74 -7.93 13.73
C TYR A 71 3.47 -6.77 14.44
N GLY A 72 2.89 -5.56 14.43
CA GLY A 72 3.56 -4.39 14.99
C GLY A 72 4.95 -4.22 14.37
N THR A 73 5.96 -4.00 15.22
CA THR A 73 7.36 -3.80 14.82
C THR A 73 8.17 -5.09 14.63
N ASP A 74 7.54 -6.26 14.76
CA ASP A 74 8.19 -7.53 14.44
C ASP A 74 8.19 -7.77 12.92
N ASN A 75 9.20 -7.27 12.24
CA ASN A 75 9.35 -7.35 10.78
C ASN A 75 9.93 -8.69 10.29
N ARG A 76 10.05 -9.74 11.12
CA ARG A 76 10.68 -11.01 10.71
C ARG A 76 9.97 -11.67 9.53
N CYS A 77 8.63 -11.71 9.55
CA CYS A 77 7.85 -12.29 8.46
C CYS A 77 8.07 -11.53 7.14
N LEU A 78 8.10 -10.20 7.18
CA LEU A 78 8.43 -9.33 6.05
C LEU A 78 9.83 -9.65 5.50
N VAL A 79 10.84 -9.69 6.36
CA VAL A 79 12.24 -9.92 5.96
C VAL A 79 12.42 -11.30 5.34
N ASP A 80 11.81 -12.35 5.90
CA ASP A 80 11.88 -13.69 5.35
C ASP A 80 11.18 -13.78 3.98
N ALA A 81 10.03 -13.10 3.82
CA ALA A 81 9.36 -13.00 2.52
C ALA A 81 10.26 -12.28 1.47
N LEU A 82 10.91 -11.19 1.84
CA LEU A 82 11.81 -10.47 0.93
C LEU A 82 13.02 -11.31 0.50
N ARG A 83 13.60 -12.09 1.41
CA ARG A 83 14.69 -13.05 1.08
C ARG A 83 14.25 -14.10 0.07
N GLU A 84 13.02 -14.60 0.22
CA GLU A 84 12.45 -15.61 -0.69
C GLU A 84 12.10 -15.01 -2.08
N ILE A 85 11.63 -13.74 -2.12
CA ILE A 85 11.31 -13.05 -3.37
C ILE A 85 12.58 -12.64 -4.13
N GLY A 86 13.60 -12.20 -3.42
CA GLY A 86 14.85 -11.71 -4.02
C GLY A 86 14.71 -10.32 -4.65
N PRO A 87 15.37 -10.06 -5.81
CA PRO A 87 15.48 -8.71 -6.39
C PRO A 87 14.16 -8.10 -6.86
N LEU A 88 13.13 -8.90 -7.07
CA LEU A 88 11.80 -8.46 -7.49
C LEU A 88 10.92 -8.02 -6.30
N GLY A 89 11.42 -8.07 -5.08
CA GLY A 89 10.73 -7.66 -3.86
C GLY A 89 11.28 -6.39 -3.23
N ARG A 90 10.39 -5.57 -2.69
CA ARG A 90 10.71 -4.47 -1.76
C ARG A 90 9.80 -4.54 -0.55
N GLY A 91 10.23 -3.93 0.55
CA GLY A 91 9.51 -3.98 1.81
C GLY A 91 9.18 -2.61 2.38
N ILE A 92 8.06 -2.56 3.08
CA ILE A 92 7.66 -1.42 3.91
C ILE A 92 7.53 -1.93 5.34
N ALA A 93 8.41 -1.47 6.21
CA ALA A 93 8.48 -1.92 7.59
C ALA A 93 7.58 -1.09 8.53
N GLN A 94 7.34 -1.60 9.71
CA GLN A 94 6.86 -0.81 10.84
C GLN A 94 8.00 -0.68 11.87
N ILE A 95 8.25 0.53 12.32
CA ILE A 95 9.30 0.85 13.30
C ILE A 95 8.72 1.70 14.43
N ASP A 96 9.44 1.76 15.54
CA ASP A 96 9.15 2.64 16.66
C ASP A 96 10.43 3.34 17.18
N ALA A 97 10.31 4.10 18.25
CA ALA A 97 11.44 4.82 18.84
C ALA A 97 12.57 3.88 19.32
N SER A 98 12.24 2.63 19.69
CA SER A 98 13.21 1.64 20.18
C SER A 98 14.00 0.95 19.05
N THR A 99 13.55 1.05 17.79
CA THR A 99 14.21 0.44 16.64
C THR A 99 15.61 1.04 16.44
N SER A 100 16.66 0.24 16.63
CA SER A 100 18.03 0.71 16.57
C SER A 100 18.50 1.00 15.14
N ASP A 101 19.56 1.81 15.02
CA ASP A 101 20.22 2.06 13.73
C ASP A 101 20.74 0.80 13.06
N THR A 102 21.19 -0.17 13.84
CA THR A 102 21.62 -1.48 13.33
C THR A 102 20.44 -2.26 12.74
N ALA A 103 19.26 -2.21 13.40
CA ALA A 103 18.05 -2.82 12.87
C ALA A 103 17.60 -2.13 11.56
N LEU A 104 17.66 -0.80 11.48
CA LEU A 104 17.35 -0.07 10.24
C LEU A 104 18.28 -0.45 9.09
N ARG A 105 19.60 -0.56 9.35
CA ARG A 105 20.56 -1.05 8.34
C ARG A 105 20.25 -2.47 7.88
N SER A 106 19.91 -3.36 8.80
CA SER A 106 19.54 -4.74 8.47
C SER A 106 18.28 -4.81 7.61
N LEU A 107 17.28 -4.01 7.92
CA LEU A 107 16.06 -3.87 7.10
C LEU A 107 16.38 -3.33 5.70
N HIS A 108 17.27 -2.32 5.59
CA HIS A 108 17.68 -1.77 4.30
C HIS A 108 18.35 -2.82 3.41
N VAL A 109 19.28 -3.59 3.97
CA VAL A 109 19.98 -4.71 3.28
C VAL A 109 18.98 -5.79 2.85
N ALA A 110 17.94 -6.04 3.66
CA ALA A 110 16.89 -6.99 3.32
C ALA A 110 15.93 -6.51 2.21
N GLY A 111 16.05 -5.27 1.74
CA GLY A 111 15.21 -4.73 0.65
C GLY A 111 14.09 -3.80 1.11
N VAL A 112 14.06 -3.40 2.38
CA VAL A 112 13.11 -2.38 2.86
C VAL A 112 13.44 -1.02 2.23
N ARG A 113 12.40 -0.28 1.81
CA ARG A 113 12.51 1.03 1.17
C ARG A 113 11.60 2.10 1.78
N GLY A 114 10.85 1.75 2.80
CA GLY A 114 10.00 2.69 3.49
C GLY A 114 9.47 2.16 4.81
N VAL A 115 8.77 3.00 5.52
CA VAL A 115 8.07 2.67 6.76
C VAL A 115 6.61 3.10 6.69
N ARG A 116 5.74 2.39 7.41
CA ARG A 116 4.31 2.67 7.43
C ARG A 116 3.86 3.28 8.75
N LEU A 117 3.15 4.41 8.66
CA LEU A 117 2.40 5.02 9.75
C LEU A 117 0.92 4.71 9.54
N ASN A 118 0.41 3.72 10.28
CA ASN A 118 -0.97 3.27 10.13
C ASN A 118 -1.90 3.96 11.13
N ALA A 119 -2.21 5.24 10.89
CA ALA A 119 -3.07 6.05 11.74
C ALA A 119 -4.52 5.52 11.79
N LYS A 120 -5.04 5.01 10.67
CA LYS A 120 -6.42 4.52 10.59
C LYS A 120 -6.66 3.29 11.44
N SER A 121 -5.81 2.26 11.34
CA SER A 121 -5.96 1.05 12.17
C SER A 121 -5.64 1.31 13.64
N ALA A 122 -4.72 2.22 13.93
CA ALA A 122 -4.39 2.65 15.29
C ALA A 122 -5.41 3.66 15.86
N ARG A 123 -6.39 4.10 15.05
CA ARG A 123 -7.39 5.12 15.40
C ARG A 123 -6.78 6.44 15.88
N VAL A 124 -5.61 6.79 15.37
CA VAL A 124 -4.99 8.08 15.64
C VAL A 124 -5.79 9.15 14.91
N ARG A 125 -6.37 10.07 15.69
CA ARG A 125 -7.12 11.24 15.18
C ARG A 125 -6.42 12.55 15.53
N ASP A 126 -5.41 12.48 16.33
CA ASP A 126 -4.60 13.63 16.74
C ASP A 126 -3.59 13.95 15.64
N ALA A 127 -3.87 15.02 14.90
CA ALA A 127 -3.01 15.50 13.83
C ALA A 127 -1.64 15.94 14.35
N GLU A 128 -1.54 16.51 15.56
CA GLU A 128 -0.29 16.98 16.13
C GLU A 128 0.64 15.80 16.48
N ALA A 129 0.08 14.77 17.13
CA ALA A 129 0.83 13.55 17.40
C ALA A 129 1.36 12.90 16.11
N LEU A 130 0.54 12.88 15.03
CA LEU A 130 0.96 12.31 13.75
C LEU A 130 1.98 13.21 13.03
N ARG A 131 1.90 14.53 13.15
CA ARG A 131 2.92 15.47 12.65
C ARG A 131 4.28 15.23 13.30
N SER A 132 4.31 15.11 14.62
CA SER A 132 5.55 14.82 15.36
C SER A 132 6.13 13.47 14.91
N LEU A 133 5.30 12.41 14.89
CA LEU A 133 5.73 11.07 14.48
C LEU A 133 6.27 11.05 13.04
N LEU A 134 5.63 11.78 12.11
CA LEU A 134 6.09 11.90 10.72
C LEU A 134 7.46 12.56 10.65
N LYS A 135 7.66 13.70 11.32
CA LYS A 135 8.93 14.44 11.36
C LYS A 135 10.05 13.58 11.95
N ASP A 136 9.82 12.96 13.11
CA ASP A 136 10.80 12.13 13.80
C ASP A 136 11.18 10.91 12.94
N THR A 137 10.19 10.28 12.32
CA THR A 137 10.40 9.16 11.41
C THR A 137 11.23 9.59 10.20
N ALA A 138 10.87 10.71 9.55
CA ALA A 138 11.57 11.22 8.37
C ALA A 138 13.06 11.48 8.64
N LEU A 139 13.40 12.09 9.79
CA LEU A 139 14.78 12.33 10.20
C LEU A 139 15.58 11.03 10.35
N ARG A 140 14.95 9.97 10.87
CA ARG A 140 15.60 8.67 11.10
C ARG A 140 15.88 7.89 9.82
N ILE A 141 14.93 7.93 8.86
CA ILE A 141 14.98 7.10 7.65
C ILE A 141 15.57 7.80 6.43
N GLY A 142 15.65 9.14 6.44
CA GLY A 142 16.09 9.94 5.28
C GLY A 142 17.47 9.55 4.74
N ARG A 143 18.41 9.19 5.62
CA ARG A 143 19.77 8.72 5.24
C ARG A 143 19.77 7.41 4.44
N PHE A 144 18.67 6.64 4.46
CA PHE A 144 18.52 5.41 3.68
C PHE A 144 17.82 5.65 2.34
N GLY A 145 17.37 6.88 2.05
CA GLY A 145 16.53 7.19 0.90
C GLY A 145 15.16 6.53 0.95
N TRP A 146 14.65 6.22 2.15
CA TRP A 146 13.35 5.62 2.35
C TRP A 146 12.23 6.67 2.32
N HIS A 147 11.01 6.21 2.08
CA HIS A 147 9.79 7.02 2.14
C HIS A 147 8.92 6.62 3.34
N ILE A 148 7.91 7.45 3.63
CA ILE A 148 6.89 7.18 4.64
C ILE A 148 5.57 6.87 3.95
N GLU A 149 4.95 5.73 4.26
CA GLU A 149 3.57 5.43 3.87
C GLU A 149 2.62 5.81 5.00
N ILE A 150 1.53 6.50 4.65
CA ILE A 150 0.51 6.94 5.61
C ILE A 150 -0.83 6.33 5.22
N TYR A 151 -1.44 5.59 6.14
CA TYR A 151 -2.83 5.16 6.04
C TYR A 151 -3.68 5.95 7.03
N ALA A 152 -4.46 6.90 6.54
CA ALA A 152 -5.28 7.81 7.33
C ALA A 152 -6.65 8.05 6.69
N GLU A 153 -7.58 8.67 7.42
CA GLU A 153 -8.80 9.21 6.86
C GLU A 153 -8.49 10.48 6.07
N LEU A 154 -9.27 10.77 5.02
CA LEU A 154 -9.06 11.92 4.12
C LEU A 154 -9.00 13.27 4.86
N ALA A 155 -9.85 13.47 5.87
CA ALA A 155 -9.83 14.69 6.67
C ALA A 155 -8.47 14.90 7.36
N LEU A 156 -7.90 13.84 7.92
CA LEU A 156 -6.58 13.89 8.58
C LEU A 156 -5.45 14.15 7.56
N VAL A 157 -5.56 13.62 6.34
CA VAL A 157 -4.62 13.95 5.23
C VAL A 157 -4.66 15.45 4.94
N GLY A 158 -5.84 16.06 4.91
CA GLY A 158 -6.00 17.51 4.74
C GLY A 158 -5.33 18.32 5.85
N GLU A 159 -5.50 17.91 7.12
CA GLU A 159 -4.85 18.55 8.26
C GLU A 159 -3.32 18.39 8.25
N LEU A 160 -2.80 17.34 7.63
CA LEU A 160 -1.38 17.06 7.49
C LEU A 160 -0.76 17.65 6.21
N ALA A 161 -1.53 18.28 5.33
CA ALA A 161 -1.08 18.67 3.99
C ALA A 161 0.22 19.52 4.02
N ALA A 162 0.33 20.47 4.92
CA ALA A 162 1.56 21.26 5.08
C ALA A 162 2.76 20.40 5.51
N THR A 163 2.55 19.48 6.44
CA THR A 163 3.62 18.58 6.93
C THR A 163 4.06 17.59 5.85
N ILE A 164 3.11 17.08 5.05
CA ILE A 164 3.39 16.19 3.92
C ILE A 164 4.22 16.94 2.87
N ARG A 165 3.81 18.16 2.52
CA ARG A 165 4.54 19.02 1.56
C ARG A 165 5.97 19.30 1.98
N ASP A 166 6.17 19.60 3.27
CA ASP A 166 7.46 20.03 3.81
C ASP A 166 8.32 18.85 4.32
N ALA A 167 7.87 17.62 4.13
CA ALA A 167 8.58 16.43 4.56
C ALA A 167 9.92 16.27 3.79
N PRO A 168 11.05 15.98 4.50
CA PRO A 168 12.35 15.81 3.85
C PRO A 168 12.52 14.46 3.15
N VAL A 169 11.51 13.62 3.17
CA VAL A 169 11.45 12.32 2.49
C VAL A 169 10.13 12.19 1.72
N PRO A 170 10.06 11.39 0.66
CA PRO A 170 8.80 11.17 -0.03
C PRO A 170 7.72 10.62 0.92
N VAL A 171 6.49 11.10 0.77
CA VAL A 171 5.32 10.58 1.49
C VAL A 171 4.39 9.90 0.50
N VAL A 172 3.91 8.71 0.85
CA VAL A 172 2.99 7.90 0.06
C VAL A 172 1.68 7.76 0.83
N LEU A 173 0.56 8.09 0.22
CA LEU A 173 -0.76 7.96 0.82
C LEU A 173 -1.38 6.62 0.39
N ASP A 174 -1.62 5.73 1.35
CA ASP A 174 -2.24 4.42 1.10
C ASP A 174 -3.72 4.54 0.77
N HIS A 175 -4.23 3.58 -0.01
CA HIS A 175 -5.67 3.35 -0.26
C HIS A 175 -6.41 4.63 -0.67
N MET A 176 -5.98 5.21 -1.80
CA MET A 176 -6.55 6.44 -2.40
C MET A 176 -6.52 7.66 -1.46
N GLY A 177 -5.57 7.70 -0.50
CA GLY A 177 -5.46 8.80 0.46
C GLY A 177 -6.67 8.93 1.39
N GLY A 178 -7.43 7.86 1.57
CA GLY A 178 -8.65 7.85 2.37
C GLY A 178 -9.91 8.34 1.65
N ALA A 179 -9.82 8.66 0.35
CA ALA A 179 -10.98 9.03 -0.48
C ALA A 179 -12.02 7.91 -0.57
N ARG A 180 -13.28 8.27 -0.72
CA ARG A 180 -14.43 7.34 -0.74
C ARG A 180 -15.38 7.64 -1.88
N VAL A 181 -16.12 6.64 -2.33
CA VAL A 181 -17.21 6.83 -3.29
C VAL A 181 -18.23 7.82 -2.73
N GLY A 182 -18.47 8.89 -3.49
CA GLY A 182 -19.37 9.99 -3.11
C GLY A 182 -18.65 11.22 -2.56
N ASP A 183 -17.34 11.21 -2.38
CA ASP A 183 -16.59 12.40 -2.05
C ASP A 183 -16.66 13.41 -3.20
N THR A 184 -16.88 14.67 -2.85
CA THR A 184 -16.93 15.77 -3.82
C THR A 184 -15.52 16.26 -4.17
N THR A 185 -15.40 17.00 -5.28
CA THR A 185 -14.13 17.64 -5.64
C THR A 185 -13.60 18.53 -4.53
N ASP A 186 -14.47 19.23 -3.80
CA ASP A 186 -14.06 20.11 -2.70
C ASP A 186 -13.52 19.30 -1.52
N THR A 187 -14.13 18.15 -1.20
CA THR A 187 -13.63 17.23 -0.17
C THR A 187 -12.25 16.66 -0.55
N LEU A 188 -12.06 16.36 -1.83
CA LEU A 188 -10.80 15.80 -2.36
C LEU A 188 -9.71 16.86 -2.58
N ARG A 189 -10.05 18.16 -2.60
CA ARG A 189 -9.14 19.24 -2.99
C ARG A 189 -7.78 19.20 -2.32
N PRO A 190 -7.63 19.05 -0.98
CA PRO A 190 -6.31 19.01 -0.36
C PRO A 190 -5.43 17.87 -0.89
N LEU A 191 -6.02 16.71 -1.15
CA LEU A 191 -5.34 15.55 -1.71
C LEU A 191 -4.95 15.79 -3.19
N LEU A 192 -5.88 16.34 -3.98
CA LEU A 192 -5.63 16.65 -5.39
C LEU A 192 -4.52 17.70 -5.55
N ASP A 193 -4.51 18.72 -4.69
CA ASP A 193 -3.48 19.77 -4.69
C ASP A 193 -2.09 19.20 -4.34
N LEU A 194 -2.00 18.33 -3.32
CA LEU A 194 -0.76 17.62 -2.98
C LEU A 194 -0.23 16.79 -4.16
N LEU A 195 -1.09 16.05 -4.83
CA LEU A 195 -0.74 15.24 -5.99
C LEU A 195 -0.32 16.11 -7.18
N ALA A 196 -1.12 17.09 -7.55
CA ALA A 196 -0.88 17.96 -8.71
C ALA A 196 0.48 18.68 -8.60
N ASN A 197 0.88 19.05 -7.39
CA ASN A 197 2.16 19.71 -7.11
C ASN A 197 3.32 18.71 -6.90
N GLY A 198 3.10 17.40 -7.05
CA GLY A 198 4.13 16.38 -6.87
C GLY A 198 4.65 16.25 -5.43
N GLN A 199 3.85 16.68 -4.46
CA GLN A 199 4.24 16.76 -3.04
C GLN A 199 3.97 15.45 -2.28
N CYS A 200 3.25 14.51 -2.88
CA CYS A 200 3.06 13.18 -2.35
C CYS A 200 2.91 12.14 -3.47
N TRP A 201 3.07 10.88 -3.09
CA TRP A 201 2.70 9.73 -3.89
C TRP A 201 1.36 9.18 -3.42
N LEU A 202 0.69 8.45 -4.29
CA LEU A 202 -0.59 7.82 -3.98
C LEU A 202 -0.60 6.34 -4.39
N LYS A 203 -1.14 5.48 -3.52
CA LYS A 203 -1.47 4.11 -3.88
C LYS A 203 -2.95 3.99 -4.26
N LEU A 204 -3.22 3.61 -5.50
CA LEU A 204 -4.53 3.12 -5.93
C LEU A 204 -4.66 1.66 -5.49
N SER A 205 -4.95 1.46 -4.22
CA SER A 205 -5.22 0.16 -3.60
C SER A 205 -6.50 0.23 -2.78
N GLY A 206 -7.11 -0.91 -2.46
CA GLY A 206 -8.30 -0.96 -1.62
C GLY A 206 -9.57 -0.47 -2.32
N ALA A 207 -9.71 -0.60 -3.64
CA ALA A 207 -10.96 -0.32 -4.34
C ALA A 207 -12.13 -1.12 -3.74
N ASP A 208 -11.86 -2.38 -3.37
CA ASP A 208 -12.78 -3.27 -2.66
C ASP A 208 -13.17 -2.81 -1.24
N ARG A 209 -12.46 -1.81 -0.67
CA ARG A 209 -12.75 -1.19 0.64
C ARG A 209 -13.65 0.03 0.54
N VAL A 210 -13.65 0.69 -0.59
CA VAL A 210 -14.38 1.96 -0.78
C VAL A 210 -15.58 1.84 -1.71
N SER A 211 -15.61 0.80 -2.58
CA SER A 211 -16.75 0.49 -3.43
C SER A 211 -18.00 0.21 -2.59
N ARG A 212 -19.14 0.61 -3.11
CA ARG A 212 -20.49 0.26 -2.64
C ARG A 212 -21.06 -0.92 -3.39
N GLN A 213 -20.36 -1.42 -4.41
CA GLN A 213 -20.74 -2.59 -5.19
C GLN A 213 -20.12 -3.84 -4.56
N GLU A 214 -20.84 -4.96 -4.67
CA GLU A 214 -20.31 -6.26 -4.19
C GLU A 214 -19.24 -6.81 -5.12
N MET A 215 -19.31 -6.47 -6.41
CA MET A 215 -18.36 -6.87 -7.45
C MET A 215 -18.16 -5.75 -8.47
N GLY A 216 -17.00 -5.75 -9.15
CA GLY A 216 -16.74 -4.91 -10.31
C GLY A 216 -15.97 -3.63 -10.01
N PHE A 217 -16.30 -2.89 -8.97
CA PHE A 217 -15.66 -1.63 -8.50
C PHE A 217 -15.75 -0.46 -9.49
N GLU A 218 -16.71 -0.46 -10.43
CA GLU A 218 -16.88 0.60 -11.42
C GLU A 218 -17.23 1.95 -10.77
N ASP A 219 -17.89 1.92 -9.62
CA ASP A 219 -18.22 3.12 -8.84
C ASP A 219 -16.99 3.82 -8.24
N VAL A 220 -15.84 3.14 -8.19
CA VAL A 220 -14.56 3.70 -7.75
C VAL A 220 -13.83 4.43 -8.88
N ILE A 221 -14.10 4.07 -10.15
CA ILE A 221 -13.40 4.61 -11.33
C ILE A 221 -13.42 6.15 -11.37
N PRO A 222 -14.52 6.86 -11.11
CA PRO A 222 -14.54 8.32 -11.16
C PRO A 222 -13.52 8.97 -10.20
N ILE A 223 -13.42 8.47 -8.97
CA ILE A 223 -12.45 8.97 -7.97
C ILE A 223 -11.03 8.62 -8.41
N ALA A 224 -10.78 7.35 -8.74
CA ALA A 224 -9.47 6.90 -9.19
C ALA A 224 -8.99 7.69 -10.41
N LYS A 225 -9.88 7.99 -11.35
CA LYS A 225 -9.60 8.83 -12.53
C LYS A 225 -9.23 10.26 -12.16
N ALA A 226 -9.91 10.87 -11.20
CA ALA A 226 -9.58 12.21 -10.72
C ALA A 226 -8.18 12.25 -10.09
N LEU A 227 -7.83 11.23 -9.29
CA LEU A 227 -6.54 11.09 -8.63
C LEU A 227 -5.41 10.85 -9.66
N VAL A 228 -5.61 9.96 -10.63
CA VAL A 228 -4.65 9.73 -11.73
C VAL A 228 -4.45 10.99 -12.56
N LYS A 229 -5.56 11.69 -12.90
CA LYS A 229 -5.49 12.92 -13.69
C LYS A 229 -4.73 14.03 -12.98
N ALA A 230 -4.77 14.10 -11.65
CA ALA A 230 -4.04 15.10 -10.88
C ALA A 230 -2.53 14.96 -11.09
N ASN A 231 -1.99 13.74 -11.05
CA ASN A 231 -0.58 13.49 -11.37
C ASN A 231 -0.33 11.99 -11.63
N PRO A 232 -0.37 11.53 -12.89
CA PRO A 232 -0.17 10.12 -13.20
C PRO A 232 1.25 9.61 -12.89
N ASP A 233 2.23 10.52 -12.71
CA ASP A 233 3.62 10.18 -12.40
C ASP A 233 3.87 9.92 -10.91
N GLN A 234 2.90 10.25 -10.05
CA GLN A 234 2.98 10.07 -8.59
C GLN A 234 1.99 9.01 -8.09
N VAL A 235 1.51 8.13 -8.98
CA VAL A 235 0.54 7.09 -8.63
C VAL A 235 1.17 5.71 -8.83
N VAL A 236 0.98 4.83 -7.85
CA VAL A 236 1.27 3.39 -7.94
C VAL A 236 0.01 2.59 -7.61
N TRP A 237 -0.03 1.31 -7.96
CA TRP A 237 -1.18 0.44 -7.76
C TRP A 237 -0.80 -0.80 -6.93
N GLY A 238 -1.75 -1.35 -6.16
CA GLY A 238 -1.55 -2.59 -5.43
C GLY A 238 -2.87 -3.30 -5.11
N THR A 239 -2.80 -4.62 -4.95
CA THR A 239 -3.98 -5.46 -4.70
C THR A 239 -4.59 -5.27 -3.32
N ASP A 240 -3.78 -4.96 -2.31
CA ASP A 240 -4.13 -5.07 -0.88
C ASP A 240 -4.41 -6.53 -0.45
N TRP A 241 -3.84 -7.51 -1.19
CA TRP A 241 -3.94 -8.92 -0.83
C TRP A 241 -3.38 -9.17 0.60
N PRO A 242 -3.97 -10.03 1.44
CA PRO A 242 -5.05 -10.96 1.17
C PRO A 242 -6.45 -10.42 1.50
N HIS A 243 -6.68 -9.12 1.47
CA HIS A 243 -7.98 -8.48 1.66
C HIS A 243 -8.57 -8.73 3.05
N THR A 244 -7.83 -8.33 4.09
CA THR A 244 -8.31 -8.46 5.47
C THR A 244 -9.68 -7.82 5.62
N ALA A 245 -10.61 -8.52 6.28
CA ALA A 245 -11.92 -7.98 6.57
C ALA A 245 -11.82 -6.69 7.40
N ALA A 246 -12.85 -5.87 7.40
CA ALA A 246 -12.88 -4.66 8.20
C ALA A 246 -12.59 -5.01 9.68
N HIS A 247 -11.57 -4.38 10.21
CA HIS A 247 -11.15 -4.51 11.60
C HIS A 247 -11.00 -3.10 12.17
N GLY A 248 -11.79 -2.75 13.10
CA GLY A 248 -11.79 -1.42 13.70
C GLY A 248 -11.92 -1.50 15.22
N GLY A 249 -11.61 -2.65 15.78
CA GLY A 249 -11.58 -2.86 17.24
C GLY A 249 -10.43 -2.09 17.90
N THR A 250 -10.62 -1.71 19.17
CA THR A 250 -9.53 -1.24 20.02
C THR A 250 -8.48 -2.36 20.10
N PRO A 251 -7.18 -2.06 19.93
CA PRO A 251 -6.13 -3.05 20.10
C PRO A 251 -6.19 -3.68 21.49
N ARG A 252 -6.09 -5.03 21.55
CA ARG A 252 -6.19 -5.82 22.78
C ARG A 252 -5.41 -7.12 22.66
N THR A 253 -5.16 -7.79 23.78
CA THR A 253 -4.38 -9.04 23.84
C THR A 253 -5.14 -10.24 23.26
N ASP A 254 -6.48 -10.23 23.37
CA ASP A 254 -7.39 -11.28 22.89
C ASP A 254 -8.09 -10.91 21.57
N ALA A 255 -7.42 -10.22 20.69
CA ALA A 255 -7.98 -9.76 19.42
C ALA A 255 -8.59 -10.93 18.60
N PRO A 256 -9.82 -10.77 18.09
CA PRO A 256 -10.52 -11.85 17.40
C PRO A 256 -9.84 -12.24 16.09
N PRO A 257 -9.96 -13.52 15.66
CA PRO A 257 -9.58 -13.91 14.34
C PRO A 257 -10.46 -13.22 13.28
N ILE A 258 -9.85 -12.84 12.16
CA ILE A 258 -10.58 -12.30 11.01
C ILE A 258 -10.41 -13.18 9.79
N ALA A 259 -11.44 -13.20 8.96
CA ALA A 259 -11.38 -13.82 7.64
C ALA A 259 -10.79 -12.85 6.61
N PHE A 260 -10.34 -13.38 5.49
CA PHE A 260 -10.05 -12.61 4.30
C PHE A 260 -11.32 -12.53 3.44
N ARG A 261 -11.50 -11.39 2.78
CA ARG A 261 -12.60 -11.21 1.82
C ARG A 261 -12.21 -11.85 0.49
N SER A 262 -13.21 -12.41 -0.21
CA SER A 262 -13.00 -12.84 -1.60
C SER A 262 -13.09 -11.63 -2.50
N VAL A 263 -12.02 -11.36 -3.26
CA VAL A 263 -11.92 -10.20 -4.16
C VAL A 263 -11.46 -10.68 -5.53
N ASP A 264 -12.12 -10.21 -6.58
CA ASP A 264 -11.70 -10.45 -7.95
C ASP A 264 -10.53 -9.49 -8.32
N HIS A 265 -9.33 -10.05 -8.47
CA HIS A 265 -8.13 -9.29 -8.77
C HIS A 265 -8.13 -8.74 -10.21
N SER A 266 -8.81 -9.41 -11.15
CA SER A 266 -9.00 -8.90 -12.51
C SER A 266 -9.90 -7.67 -12.51
N ALA A 267 -10.94 -7.64 -11.65
CA ALA A 267 -11.78 -6.47 -11.46
C ALA A 267 -10.99 -5.28 -10.85
N LEU A 268 -10.04 -5.55 -9.92
CA LEU A 268 -9.15 -4.49 -9.40
C LEU A 268 -8.27 -3.88 -10.50
N LEU A 269 -7.71 -4.70 -11.39
CA LEU A 269 -6.95 -4.22 -12.55
C LEU A 269 -7.84 -3.49 -13.57
N SER A 270 -9.08 -3.96 -13.78
CA SER A 270 -10.05 -3.32 -14.67
C SER A 270 -10.45 -1.94 -14.14
N CYS A 271 -10.57 -1.78 -12.82
CA CYS A 271 -10.79 -0.49 -12.17
C CYS A 271 -9.63 0.48 -12.45
N LEU A 272 -8.36 0.02 -12.35
CA LEU A 272 -7.19 0.82 -12.72
C LEU A 272 -7.22 1.19 -14.22
N ALA A 273 -7.51 0.23 -15.10
CA ALA A 273 -7.59 0.46 -16.54
C ALA A 273 -8.69 1.48 -16.91
N GLY A 274 -9.81 1.48 -16.17
CA GLY A 274 -10.87 2.48 -16.29
C GLY A 274 -10.46 3.87 -15.80
N ALA A 275 -9.56 3.94 -14.82
CA ALA A 275 -9.03 5.19 -14.28
C ALA A 275 -7.89 5.77 -15.11
N ALA A 276 -7.08 4.94 -15.76
CA ALA A 276 -6.01 5.36 -16.64
C ALA A 276 -6.57 5.96 -17.94
N ALA A 277 -5.97 7.07 -18.40
CA ALA A 277 -6.40 7.73 -19.64
C ALA A 277 -6.10 6.87 -20.88
N ASP A 278 -4.97 6.17 -20.86
CA ASP A 278 -4.40 5.40 -21.96
C ASP A 278 -3.49 4.29 -21.43
N GLU A 279 -3.06 3.40 -22.33
CA GLU A 279 -2.16 2.29 -22.02
C GLU A 279 -0.78 2.73 -21.51
N PRO A 280 -0.14 3.79 -22.03
CA PRO A 280 1.09 4.33 -21.43
C PRO A 280 0.93 4.76 -19.98
N THR A 281 -0.16 5.40 -19.62
CA THR A 281 -0.46 5.77 -18.22
C THR A 281 -0.68 4.54 -17.34
N PHE A 282 -1.43 3.53 -17.83
CA PHE A 282 -1.61 2.26 -17.14
C PHE A 282 -0.27 1.56 -16.89
N GLY A 283 0.57 1.45 -17.92
CA GLY A 283 1.91 0.87 -17.82
C GLY A 283 2.84 1.64 -16.87
N ARG A 284 2.75 2.96 -16.86
CA ARG A 284 3.51 3.82 -15.95
C ARG A 284 3.16 3.56 -14.50
N ILE A 285 1.88 3.48 -14.17
CA ILE A 285 1.38 3.22 -12.81
C ILE A 285 1.79 1.83 -12.32
N LEU A 286 1.78 0.82 -13.21
CA LEU A 286 2.12 -0.56 -12.85
C LEU A 286 3.62 -0.86 -12.83
N ALA A 287 4.45 -0.19 -13.64
CA ALA A 287 5.85 -0.58 -13.79
C ALA A 287 6.85 0.55 -13.55
N ALA A 288 6.75 1.68 -14.25
CA ALA A 288 7.77 2.73 -14.20
C ALA A 288 7.74 3.50 -12.86
N ASN A 289 6.57 3.85 -12.38
CA ASN A 289 6.40 4.54 -11.09
C ASN A 289 6.86 3.69 -9.90
N PRO A 290 6.47 2.40 -9.77
CA PRO A 290 7.02 1.54 -8.73
C PRO A 290 8.54 1.38 -8.82
N ALA A 291 9.10 1.29 -10.03
CA ALA A 291 10.54 1.19 -10.21
C ALA A 291 11.26 2.43 -9.64
N ARG A 292 10.72 3.62 -9.89
CA ARG A 292 11.26 4.89 -9.39
C ARG A 292 11.08 5.05 -7.88
N LEU A 293 9.88 4.77 -7.36
CA LEU A 293 9.56 4.98 -5.94
C LEU A 293 10.31 4.00 -5.03
N TYR A 294 10.36 2.73 -5.42
CA TYR A 294 10.93 1.67 -4.57
C TYR A 294 12.37 1.28 -4.95
N GLY A 295 12.93 1.84 -6.01
CA GLY A 295 14.30 1.55 -6.43
C GLY A 295 14.50 0.11 -6.90
N PHE A 296 13.65 -0.35 -7.81
CA PHE A 296 13.83 -1.67 -8.44
C PHE A 296 14.91 -1.66 -9.49
#